data_8a4d1b99ce2db3b59817287de08b47b5
#
_entry.id   8a4d1b99ce2db3b59817287de08b47b5
#
_cell.length_a   1.000
_cell.length_b   1.000
_cell.length_c   1.000
_cell.angle_alpha   90.00
_cell.angle_beta   90.00
_cell.angle_gamma   90.00
#
_symmetry.space_group_name_H-M   'P 1'
#
loop_
_entity.id
_entity.type
_entity.pdbx_description
1 polymer ?
#
loop_
_entity_poly.entity_id
_entity_poly.type
_entity_poly.pdbx_seq_one_letter_code
_entity_poly.pdbx_strand_id
1 'polypeptide(L)'
;MRLRIRRRAKKELLDIDDDTTFFALVRAILDLEANPRPRGYDKVEGQDELYRIWVGRDWRVLYSINAERNELVIEAVRKKDEGTYRR
;
A
#
# COMPACT_ATOMS: atom_id res chain seq x y z
N MET A 1 1.14 -15.08 4.33
CA MET A 1 -0.20 -14.51 4.11
C MET A 1 -0.51 -14.47 2.65
N ARG A 2 -1.78 -14.61 2.30
CA ARG A 2 -2.16 -14.46 0.90
C ARG A 2 -2.27 -13.00 0.55
N LEU A 3 -1.70 -12.64 -0.56
CA LEU A 3 -1.75 -11.27 -1.05
C LEU A 3 -2.98 -11.09 -1.92
N ARG A 4 -3.69 -10.02 -1.68
CA ARG A 4 -4.83 -9.67 -2.48
C ARG A 4 -4.75 -8.19 -2.79
N ILE A 5 -5.04 -7.80 -4.02
CA ILE A 5 -4.96 -6.40 -4.41
C ILE A 5 -6.33 -5.98 -4.88
N ARG A 6 -6.86 -4.93 -4.25
CA ARG A 6 -8.16 -4.43 -4.63
C ARG A 6 -8.09 -3.84 -6.03
N ARG A 7 -9.19 -3.91 -6.74
CA ARG A 7 -9.26 -3.41 -8.10
C ARG A 7 -8.78 -1.97 -8.21
N ARG A 8 -9.19 -1.13 -7.28
CA ARG A 8 -8.76 0.26 -7.27
C ARG A 8 -7.25 0.40 -7.13
N ALA A 9 -6.67 -0.36 -6.23
CA ALA A 9 -5.22 -0.31 -6.02
C ALA A 9 -4.48 -0.80 -7.25
N LYS A 10 -4.99 -1.82 -7.89
CA LYS A 10 -4.38 -2.35 -9.09
C LYS A 10 -4.41 -1.30 -10.20
N LYS A 11 -5.52 -0.61 -10.35
CA LYS A 11 -5.64 0.44 -11.34
C LYS A 11 -4.67 1.57 -11.05
N GLU A 12 -4.58 1.97 -9.80
CA GLU A 12 -3.65 3.04 -9.40
C GLU A 12 -2.21 2.65 -9.71
N LEU A 13 -1.86 1.41 -9.44
CA LEU A 13 -0.52 0.93 -9.70
C LEU A 13 -0.23 0.91 -11.20
N LEU A 14 -1.17 0.41 -11.99
CA LEU A 14 -0.95 0.30 -13.43
C LEU A 14 -0.97 1.65 -14.14
N ASP A 15 -1.47 2.68 -13.51
CA ASP A 15 -1.45 4.03 -14.08
C ASP A 15 -0.12 4.74 -13.91
N ILE A 16 0.81 4.16 -13.20
CA ILE A 16 2.12 4.77 -12.97
C ILE A 16 2.97 4.63 -14.21
N ASP A 17 3.39 5.76 -14.79
CA ASP A 17 4.18 5.77 -16.00
C ASP A 17 5.63 5.50 -15.79
N ASP A 18 6.16 5.84 -14.66
CA ASP A 18 7.59 5.74 -14.39
C ASP A 18 7.94 4.33 -13.96
N ASP A 19 8.72 3.63 -14.74
CA ASP A 19 9.07 2.25 -14.45
C ASP A 19 9.79 2.07 -13.12
N THR A 20 10.65 2.99 -12.77
CA THR A 20 11.39 2.90 -11.53
C THR A 20 10.43 2.94 -10.34
N THR A 21 9.47 3.85 -10.39
CA THR A 21 8.47 3.97 -9.35
C THR A 21 7.58 2.74 -9.32
N PHE A 22 7.15 2.30 -10.49
CA PHE A 22 6.28 1.13 -10.60
C PHE A 22 6.95 -0.09 -9.94
N PHE A 23 8.18 -0.36 -10.30
CA PHE A 23 8.87 -1.53 -9.75
C PHE A 23 9.18 -1.38 -8.26
N ALA A 24 9.45 -0.17 -7.80
CA ALA A 24 9.67 0.05 -6.37
C ALA A 24 8.41 -0.26 -5.58
N LEU A 25 7.26 0.13 -6.12
CA LEU A 25 5.99 -0.16 -5.45
C LEU A 25 5.65 -1.65 -5.47
N VAL A 26 5.89 -2.31 -6.60
CA VAL A 26 5.67 -3.74 -6.69
C VAL A 26 6.55 -4.48 -5.69
N ARG A 27 7.80 -4.07 -5.59
CA ARG A 27 8.72 -4.69 -4.67
C ARG A 27 8.26 -4.51 -3.24
N ALA A 28 7.82 -3.31 -2.90
CA ALA A 28 7.34 -3.04 -1.56
C ALA A 28 6.11 -3.87 -1.22
N ILE A 29 5.21 -4.04 -2.18
CA ILE A 29 4.02 -4.85 -1.98
C ILE A 29 4.39 -6.31 -1.74
N LEU A 30 5.32 -6.84 -2.52
CA LEU A 30 5.76 -8.22 -2.35
C LEU A 30 6.47 -8.41 -1.01
N ASP A 31 7.21 -7.40 -0.59
CA ASP A 31 7.90 -7.46 0.71
C ASP A 31 6.89 -7.48 1.86
N LEU A 32 5.76 -6.81 1.69
CA LEU A 32 4.71 -6.84 2.71
C LEU A 32 4.12 -8.23 2.88
N GLU A 33 4.06 -8.98 1.80
CA GLU A 33 3.55 -10.34 1.88
C GLU A 33 4.44 -11.17 2.81
N ALA A 34 5.73 -10.96 2.74
CA ALA A 34 6.66 -11.68 3.60
C ALA A 34 6.69 -11.12 5.00
N ASN A 35 6.51 -9.82 5.15
CA ASN A 35 6.55 -9.18 6.45
C ASN A 35 5.52 -8.05 6.50
N PRO A 36 4.32 -8.32 6.99
CA PRO A 36 3.23 -7.34 6.96
C PRO A 36 3.41 -6.16 7.92
N ARG A 37 4.38 -6.25 8.82
CA ARG A 37 4.63 -5.14 9.74
C ARG A 37 6.10 -4.77 9.69
N PRO A 38 6.53 -4.21 8.53
CA PRO A 38 7.95 -3.87 8.39
C PRO A 38 8.29 -2.64 9.21
N ARG A 39 9.55 -2.40 9.38
CA ARG A 39 10.00 -1.20 10.04
C ARG A 39 9.44 0.01 9.31
N GLY A 40 8.89 0.94 10.02
CA GLY A 40 8.36 2.16 9.42
C GLY A 40 6.91 2.09 9.01
N TYR A 41 6.24 0.97 9.26
CA TYR A 41 4.82 0.93 8.93
C TYR A 41 4.05 1.76 9.97
N ASP A 42 2.92 2.31 9.55
CA ASP A 42 2.07 3.09 10.40
C ASP A 42 0.68 2.57 10.38
N LYS A 43 -0.05 2.71 11.48
CA LYS A 43 -1.48 2.46 11.48
C LYS A 43 -2.18 3.74 11.07
N VAL A 44 -3.16 3.66 10.20
CA VAL A 44 -3.89 4.84 9.77
C VAL A 44 -4.90 5.21 10.84
N GLU A 45 -4.81 6.45 11.31
CA GLU A 45 -5.60 6.92 12.38
C GLU A 45 -7.07 6.92 12.04
N GLY A 46 -7.91 6.47 12.94
CA GLY A 46 -9.34 6.45 12.72
C GLY A 46 -9.85 5.29 11.89
N GLN A 47 -8.97 4.42 11.44
CA GLN A 47 -9.36 3.27 10.62
C GLN A 47 -8.82 2.01 11.25
N ASP A 48 -9.69 1.10 11.60
CA ASP A 48 -9.26 -0.13 12.21
C ASP A 48 -8.56 -1.00 11.18
N GLU A 49 -7.45 -1.53 11.57
CA GLU A 49 -6.71 -2.50 10.76
C GLU A 49 -6.28 -1.99 9.37
N LEU A 50 -6.18 -0.70 9.21
CA LEU A 50 -5.65 -0.10 8.00
C LEU A 50 -4.26 0.44 8.31
N TYR A 51 -3.30 0.06 7.49
CA TYR A 51 -1.89 0.39 7.70
C TYR A 51 -1.32 1.04 6.47
N ARG A 52 -0.17 1.66 6.63
CA ARG A 52 0.46 2.39 5.55
C ARG A 52 1.96 2.18 5.60
N ILE A 53 2.59 2.06 4.45
CA ILE A 53 4.03 2.18 4.35
C ILE A 53 4.33 3.26 3.32
N TRP A 54 5.49 3.88 3.47
CA TRP A 54 5.98 4.85 2.51
C TRP A 54 6.96 4.15 1.57
N VAL A 55 6.91 4.50 0.30
CA VAL A 55 7.80 3.94 -0.69
C VAL A 55 8.49 5.13 -1.34
N GLY A 56 9.77 5.29 -1.13
CA GLY A 56 10.50 6.46 -1.56
C GLY A 56 10.01 7.65 -0.77
N ARG A 57 10.04 8.84 -1.39
CA ARG A 57 9.67 10.04 -0.75
C ARG A 57 8.25 10.36 -0.90
N ASP A 58 7.65 9.98 -2.02
CA ASP A 58 6.38 10.52 -2.44
C ASP A 58 5.23 9.54 -2.50
N TRP A 59 5.49 8.27 -2.37
CA TRP A 59 4.45 7.26 -2.57
C TRP A 59 4.13 6.52 -1.28
N ARG A 60 2.88 6.07 -1.20
CA ARG A 60 2.48 5.27 -0.03
C ARG A 60 1.56 4.15 -0.49
N VAL A 61 1.61 3.07 0.23
CA VAL A 61 0.75 1.92 0.02
C VAL A 61 -0.09 1.77 1.26
N LEU A 62 -1.41 1.73 1.08
CA LEU A 62 -2.32 1.47 2.17
C LEU A 62 -2.78 0.03 2.08
N TYR A 63 -2.77 -0.65 3.21
CA TYR A 63 -3.11 -2.07 3.20
C TYR A 63 -3.80 -2.46 4.50
N SER A 64 -4.52 -3.55 4.47
CA SER A 64 -5.13 -4.10 5.66
C SER A 64 -4.69 -5.54 5.86
N ILE A 65 -4.78 -6.01 7.07
CA ILE A 65 -4.41 -7.37 7.43
C ILE A 65 -5.63 -8.06 7.99
N ASN A 66 -6.00 -9.16 7.38
CA ASN A 66 -7.10 -9.97 7.88
C ASN A 66 -6.50 -11.23 8.46
N ALA A 67 -6.34 -11.25 9.77
CA ALA A 67 -5.69 -12.37 10.44
C ALA A 67 -6.51 -13.65 10.34
N GLU A 68 -7.81 -13.53 10.37
CA GLU A 68 -8.67 -14.70 10.30
C GLU A 68 -8.54 -15.42 8.98
N ARG A 69 -8.40 -14.67 7.91
CA ARG A 69 -8.26 -15.26 6.59
C ARG A 69 -6.82 -15.40 6.15
N ASN A 70 -5.91 -14.98 6.97
CA ASN A 70 -4.47 -14.97 6.65
C ASN A 70 -4.24 -14.25 5.34
N GLU A 71 -4.82 -13.05 5.21
CA GLU A 71 -4.78 -12.25 4.00
C GLU A 71 -4.20 -10.89 4.25
N LEU A 72 -3.41 -10.42 3.31
CA LEU A 72 -2.95 -9.03 3.28
C LEU A 72 -3.58 -8.40 2.05
N VAL A 73 -4.32 -7.32 2.24
CA VAL A 73 -5.07 -6.69 1.16
C VAL A 73 -4.50 -5.31 0.87
N ILE A 74 -4.06 -5.09 -0.36
CA ILE A 74 -3.60 -3.77 -0.77
C ILE A 74 -4.82 -2.95 -1.12
N GLU A 75 -5.04 -1.89 -0.35
CA GLU A 75 -6.24 -1.07 -0.47
C GLU A 75 -6.07 0.08 -1.44
N ALA A 76 -4.91 0.69 -1.48
CA ALA A 76 -4.67 1.84 -2.34
C ALA A 76 -3.18 2.07 -2.52
N VAL A 77 -2.82 2.67 -3.66
CA VAL A 77 -1.46 3.10 -3.95
C VAL A 77 -1.58 4.55 -4.33
N ARG A 78 -1.02 5.45 -3.54
CA ARG A 78 -1.24 6.88 -3.71
C ARG A 78 0.03 7.70 -3.62
N LYS A 79 0.03 8.77 -4.37
CA LYS A 79 1.10 9.74 -4.26
C LYS A 79 0.80 10.66 -3.09
N LYS A 80 1.83 11.08 -2.40
CA LYS A 80 1.72 11.87 -1.21
C LYS A 80 0.80 13.05 -1.32
N ASP A 81 0.90 13.80 -2.36
CA ASP A 81 0.19 15.02 -2.47
C ASP A 81 -1.19 14.93 -3.02
N GLU A 82 -1.57 13.81 -3.53
CA GLU A 82 -2.81 13.73 -4.19
C GLU A 82 -3.97 13.73 -3.29
N GLY A 83 -4.85 14.67 -3.43
CA GLY A 83 -6.05 14.77 -2.68
C GLY A 83 -5.89 15.01 -1.21
N THR A 84 -4.70 15.23 -0.79
CA THR A 84 -4.41 15.33 0.58
C THR A 84 -4.93 16.58 1.17
N TYR A 85 -4.81 17.64 0.44
CA TYR A 85 -5.20 18.89 0.98
C TYR A 85 -6.43 19.38 0.51
N ARG A 86 -7.04 18.69 -0.27
CA ARG A 86 -8.12 19.16 -0.82
C ARG A 86 -8.96 19.17 0.15
N ARG A 87 -9.44 19.79 0.39
CA ARG A 87 -10.24 19.72 1.37
C ARG A 87 -11.16 20.29 1.21
#